data_bf5414d22d9b16fdb679ec94481f77a8
#
_entry.id   bf5414d22d9b16fdb679ec94481f77a8
#
_cell.length_a   1.000
_cell.length_b   1.000
_cell.length_c   1.000
_cell.angle_alpha   90.00
_cell.angle_beta   90.00
_cell.angle_gamma   90.00
#
_symmetry.space_group_name_H-M   'P 1'
#
loop_
_entity.id
_entity.type
_entity.pdbx_description
1 polymer ?
#
loop_
_entity_poly.entity_id
_entity_poly.type
_entity_poly.pdbx_seq_one_letter_code
_entity_poly.pdbx_strand_id
1 'polypeptide(L)'
;TLGMKILLPEARRILRAGGAQVDAPSEMVRIGREMVAAALDSAPRSVLCRAARPNRDVLLEPGMLVFQPGAGAPHATDLERGRRPGTGSDFRELIKLTQHFDVLQMVPPLIEPQDVPMNLRHYFTMESQLTLSDKLPFVFSRGTPQVLESFEMLRDFRGLTDDAFAAESQCYTIINTNSPRQIDIPMAQ
;
A
#
# COMPACT_ATOMS: atom_id res chain seq x y z
N THR A 1 -6.04 25.37 12.00
CA THR A 1 -5.61 24.22 11.20
C THR A 1 -4.24 23.76 11.67
N LEU A 2 -4.13 22.48 12.03
CA LEU A 2 -2.95 21.93 12.74
C LEU A 2 -1.79 21.61 11.82
N GLY A 3 -1.77 21.57 10.61
CA GLY A 3 -0.64 21.23 9.74
C GLY A 3 -0.14 19.78 9.85
N MET A 4 0.75 19.43 8.95
CA MET A 4 1.39 18.12 8.85
C MET A 4 2.88 18.33 8.57
N LYS A 5 3.74 17.57 9.23
CA LYS A 5 5.17 17.59 8.95
C LYS A 5 5.46 16.68 7.77
N ILE A 6 6.12 17.21 6.73
CA ILE A 6 6.46 16.46 5.52
C ILE A 6 7.96 16.51 5.32
N LEU A 7 8.64 15.38 5.46
CA LEU A 7 10.10 15.33 5.46
C LEU A 7 10.69 15.45 4.04
N LEU A 8 9.98 15.05 2.98
CA LEU A 8 10.48 15.12 1.61
C LEU A 8 10.40 16.56 1.06
N PRO A 9 11.55 17.19 0.70
CA PRO A 9 11.57 18.56 0.18
C PRO A 9 10.73 18.74 -1.09
N GLU A 10 10.77 17.75 -1.99
CA GLU A 10 10.02 17.79 -3.24
C GLU A 10 8.50 17.79 -3.01
N ALA A 11 7.99 16.97 -2.09
CA ALA A 11 6.58 16.97 -1.72
C ALA A 11 6.15 18.34 -1.16
N ARG A 12 7.01 18.97 -0.32
CA ARG A 12 6.76 20.34 0.17
C ARG A 12 6.71 21.36 -0.98
N ARG A 13 7.58 21.22 -1.99
CA ARG A 13 7.59 22.08 -3.18
C ARG A 13 6.29 21.95 -3.98
N ILE A 14 5.83 20.72 -4.22
CA ILE A 14 4.57 20.43 -4.95
C ILE A 14 3.38 21.03 -4.19
N LEU A 15 3.29 20.78 -2.89
CA LEU A 15 2.20 21.31 -2.05
C LEU A 15 2.19 22.84 -1.99
N ARG A 16 3.37 23.48 -1.92
CA ARG A 16 3.48 24.94 -2.00
C ARG A 16 3.00 25.48 -3.34
N ALA A 17 3.37 24.84 -4.44
CA ALA A 17 2.91 25.23 -5.77
C ALA A 17 1.39 25.08 -5.91
N GLY A 18 0.77 24.11 -5.22
CA GLY A 18 -0.67 23.94 -5.13
C GLY A 18 -1.38 24.89 -4.16
N GLY A 19 -0.68 25.82 -3.51
CA GLY A 19 -1.26 26.81 -2.61
C GLY A 19 -1.20 26.51 -1.11
N ALA A 20 -0.53 25.44 -0.70
CA ALA A 20 -0.32 25.15 0.72
C ALA A 20 0.72 26.12 1.35
N GLN A 21 0.53 26.45 2.62
CA GLN A 21 1.50 27.21 3.40
C GLN A 21 2.58 26.26 3.91
N VAL A 22 3.83 26.52 3.52
CA VAL A 22 4.99 25.69 3.90
C VAL A 22 5.96 26.52 4.74
N ASP A 23 6.16 26.11 5.96
CA ASP A 23 7.21 26.60 6.85
C ASP A 23 8.45 25.70 6.68
N ALA A 24 9.45 26.22 5.97
CA ALA A 24 10.62 25.45 5.59
C ALA A 24 11.51 25.03 6.80
N PRO A 25 11.74 25.89 7.81
CA PRO A 25 12.54 25.52 8.97
C PRO A 25 11.94 24.39 9.81
N SER A 26 10.63 24.36 10.00
CA SER A 26 9.92 23.31 10.77
C SER A 26 9.43 22.15 9.92
N GLU A 27 9.55 22.22 8.59
CA GLU A 27 9.03 21.26 7.62
C GLU A 27 7.49 21.09 7.68
N MET A 28 6.83 22.05 8.32
CA MET A 28 5.37 22.02 8.48
C MET A 28 4.65 22.54 7.24
N VAL A 29 3.63 21.79 6.84
CA VAL A 29 2.73 22.15 5.74
C VAL A 29 1.33 22.32 6.27
N ARG A 30 0.68 23.46 5.95
CA ARG A 30 -0.72 23.74 6.27
C ARG A 30 -1.50 23.83 4.98
N ILE A 31 -2.45 22.94 4.82
CA ILE A 31 -3.33 22.88 3.65
C ILE A 31 -4.61 23.62 3.99
N GLY A 32 -4.99 24.60 3.18
CA GLY A 32 -6.20 25.39 3.35
C GLY A 32 -7.47 24.55 3.12
N ARG A 33 -8.60 24.97 3.71
CA ARG A 33 -9.87 24.26 3.57
C ARG A 33 -10.34 24.18 2.12
N GLU A 34 -10.15 25.25 1.36
CA GLU A 34 -10.53 25.31 -0.05
C GLU A 34 -9.74 24.33 -0.91
N MET A 35 -8.43 24.19 -0.66
CA MET A 35 -7.57 23.22 -1.34
C MET A 35 -8.00 21.78 -1.03
N VAL A 36 -8.38 21.50 0.22
CA VAL A 36 -8.92 20.18 0.60
C VAL A 36 -10.27 19.93 -0.09
N ALA A 37 -11.17 20.89 -0.12
CA ALA A 37 -12.46 20.77 -0.78
C ALA A 37 -12.29 20.49 -2.28
N ALA A 38 -11.45 21.26 -2.98
CA ALA A 38 -11.16 21.05 -4.39
C ALA A 38 -10.56 19.66 -4.67
N ALA A 39 -9.66 19.16 -3.81
CA ALA A 39 -9.11 17.83 -3.93
C ALA A 39 -10.17 16.73 -3.74
N LEU A 40 -11.07 16.89 -2.78
CA LEU A 40 -12.18 15.96 -2.57
C LEU A 40 -13.18 15.96 -3.72
N ASP A 41 -13.47 17.12 -4.30
CA ASP A 41 -14.37 17.26 -5.46
C ASP A 41 -13.79 16.62 -6.73
N SER A 42 -12.45 16.63 -6.87
CA SER A 42 -11.75 15.99 -8.00
C SER A 42 -11.52 14.48 -7.82
N ALA A 43 -11.63 13.98 -6.62
CA ALA A 43 -11.40 12.55 -6.32
C ALA A 43 -12.52 11.69 -6.93
N PRO A 44 -12.20 10.51 -7.51
CA PRO A 44 -13.22 9.60 -8.00
C PRO A 44 -14.10 9.11 -6.83
N ARG A 45 -15.39 9.01 -7.07
CA ARG A 45 -16.35 8.50 -6.06
C ARG A 45 -16.26 7.00 -5.85
N SER A 46 -15.79 6.29 -6.85
CA SER A 46 -15.56 4.84 -6.79
C SER A 46 -14.30 4.47 -7.55
N VAL A 47 -13.63 3.43 -7.10
CA VAL A 47 -12.45 2.84 -7.76
C VAL A 47 -12.65 1.33 -7.82
N LEU A 48 -12.66 0.79 -9.04
CA LEU A 48 -12.64 -0.65 -9.25
C LEU A 48 -11.20 -1.14 -9.31
N CYS A 49 -10.82 -1.95 -8.32
CA CYS A 49 -9.51 -2.58 -8.26
C CYS A 49 -9.58 -4.00 -8.82
N ARG A 50 -8.77 -4.28 -9.84
CA ARG A 50 -8.73 -5.58 -10.51
C ARG A 50 -7.90 -6.58 -9.72
N ALA A 51 -8.51 -7.68 -9.33
CA ALA A 51 -7.85 -8.84 -8.77
C ALA A 51 -7.36 -9.79 -9.89
N ALA A 52 -6.85 -10.97 -9.53
CA ALA A 52 -6.42 -11.95 -10.54
C ALA A 52 -7.59 -12.55 -11.33
N ARG A 53 -8.81 -12.48 -10.79
CA ARG A 53 -10.04 -12.96 -11.45
C ARG A 53 -11.17 -11.94 -11.28
N PRO A 54 -12.03 -11.75 -12.28
CA PRO A 54 -13.10 -10.75 -12.21
C PRO A 54 -14.05 -10.89 -11.01
N ASN A 55 -14.30 -12.13 -10.55
CA ASN A 55 -15.13 -12.39 -9.37
C ASN A 55 -14.43 -12.05 -8.02
N ARG A 56 -13.19 -11.66 -8.06
CA ARG A 56 -12.38 -11.18 -6.92
C ARG A 56 -12.09 -9.68 -7.00
N ASP A 57 -12.55 -9.00 -8.04
CA ASP A 57 -12.41 -7.55 -8.16
C ASP A 57 -13.01 -6.85 -6.95
N VAL A 58 -12.41 -5.75 -6.53
CA VAL A 58 -12.81 -4.99 -5.34
C VAL A 58 -13.27 -3.61 -5.75
N LEU A 59 -14.55 -3.32 -5.54
CA LEU A 59 -15.09 -1.98 -5.71
C LEU A 59 -14.95 -1.19 -4.40
N LEU A 60 -14.20 -0.09 -4.45
CA LEU A 60 -14.06 0.84 -3.34
C LEU A 60 -14.97 2.04 -3.61
N GLU A 61 -16.04 2.18 -2.82
CA GLU A 61 -16.98 3.30 -2.89
C GLU A 61 -17.60 3.60 -1.52
N PRO A 62 -18.20 4.78 -1.31
CA PRO A 62 -18.87 5.10 -0.05
C PRO A 62 -19.98 4.10 0.29
N GLY A 63 -19.94 3.56 1.51
CA GLY A 63 -20.90 2.56 1.99
C GLY A 63 -20.46 1.11 1.80
N MET A 64 -19.40 0.85 1.05
CA MET A 64 -18.81 -0.49 0.94
C MET A 64 -17.93 -0.81 2.14
N LEU A 65 -17.93 -2.08 2.52
CA LEU A 65 -17.04 -2.63 3.54
C LEU A 65 -16.16 -3.69 2.92
N VAL A 66 -14.85 -3.46 2.96
CA VAL A 66 -13.83 -4.36 2.41
C VAL A 66 -12.94 -4.86 3.54
N PHE A 67 -12.75 -6.17 3.63
CA PHE A 67 -11.97 -6.80 4.68
C PHE A 67 -10.59 -7.23 4.20
N GLN A 68 -9.61 -6.98 5.04
CA GLN A 68 -8.26 -7.51 4.93
C GLN A 68 -7.73 -7.92 6.31
N PRO A 69 -6.77 -8.85 6.41
CA PRO A 69 -6.08 -9.13 7.65
C PRO A 69 -5.23 -7.95 8.14
N GLY A 70 -4.76 -8.00 9.38
CA GLY A 70 -3.78 -7.05 9.89
C GLY A 70 -2.47 -7.10 9.10
N ALA A 71 -1.77 -5.98 9.01
CA ALA A 71 -0.57 -5.82 8.21
C ALA A 71 0.65 -5.35 9.02
N GLY A 72 1.86 -5.66 8.51
CA GLY A 72 3.12 -5.10 8.99
C GLY A 72 3.61 -5.62 10.34
N ALA A 73 3.13 -6.77 10.79
CA ALA A 73 3.59 -7.36 12.04
C ALA A 73 5.04 -7.88 11.92
N PRO A 74 5.96 -7.51 12.85
CA PRO A 74 7.32 -8.03 12.83
C PRO A 74 7.44 -9.45 13.40
N HIS A 75 6.40 -9.95 14.07
CA HIS A 75 6.40 -11.25 14.75
C HIS A 75 5.20 -12.08 14.35
N ALA A 76 5.43 -13.38 14.16
CA ALA A 76 4.40 -14.40 14.08
C ALA A 76 4.13 -14.99 15.47
N THR A 77 2.88 -15.41 15.69
CA THR A 77 2.49 -16.12 16.92
C THR A 77 1.51 -17.23 16.57
N ASP A 78 1.78 -18.43 17.04
CA ASP A 78 0.85 -19.57 17.00
C ASP A 78 0.93 -20.39 18.30
N LEU A 79 0.01 -21.36 18.43
CA LEU A 79 -0.12 -22.14 19.65
C LEU A 79 1.07 -23.10 19.89
N GLU A 80 1.72 -23.58 18.85
CA GLU A 80 2.78 -24.58 18.94
C GLU A 80 4.16 -23.94 19.13
N ARG A 81 4.45 -22.87 18.33
CA ARG A 81 5.77 -22.25 18.23
C ARG A 81 5.90 -20.97 19.07
N GLY A 82 4.78 -20.48 19.63
CA GLY A 82 4.75 -19.25 20.37
C GLY A 82 5.07 -18.00 19.54
N ARG A 83 5.45 -16.90 20.20
CA ARG A 83 5.84 -15.65 19.53
C ARG A 83 7.29 -15.71 19.08
N ARG A 84 7.53 -15.44 17.81
CA ARG A 84 8.86 -15.45 17.17
C ARG A 84 8.99 -14.39 16.08
N PRO A 85 10.21 -14.03 15.62
CA PRO A 85 10.40 -13.21 14.43
C PRO A 85 9.68 -13.83 13.23
N GLY A 86 9.03 -12.99 12.42
CA GLY A 86 8.34 -13.44 11.22
C GLY A 86 9.31 -13.93 10.15
N THR A 87 8.96 -15.00 9.45
CA THR A 87 9.75 -15.60 8.38
C THR A 87 8.99 -15.56 7.05
N GLY A 88 9.71 -15.82 5.94
CA GLY A 88 9.09 -15.99 4.63
C GLY A 88 8.11 -17.16 4.58
N SER A 89 8.37 -18.23 5.34
CA SER A 89 7.42 -19.35 5.50
C SER A 89 6.14 -18.89 6.18
N ASP A 90 6.24 -18.16 7.29
CA ASP A 90 5.07 -17.60 7.99
C ASP A 90 4.26 -16.67 7.06
N PHE A 91 4.94 -15.83 6.26
CA PHE A 91 4.30 -14.96 5.28
C PHE A 91 3.47 -15.75 4.27
N ARG A 92 4.03 -16.79 3.67
CA ARG A 92 3.34 -17.65 2.70
C ARG A 92 2.18 -18.44 3.32
N GLU A 93 2.34 -18.95 4.53
CA GLU A 93 1.27 -19.62 5.29
C GLU A 93 0.09 -18.70 5.54
N LEU A 94 0.35 -17.45 5.95
CA LEU A 94 -0.69 -16.44 6.18
C LEU A 94 -1.39 -15.99 4.89
N ILE A 95 -0.70 -15.94 3.74
CA ILE A 95 -1.35 -15.68 2.45
C ILE A 95 -2.32 -16.83 2.10
N LYS A 96 -1.89 -18.08 2.26
CA LYS A 96 -2.76 -19.23 2.00
C LYS A 96 -3.99 -19.21 2.92
N LEU A 97 -3.81 -18.84 4.18
CA LEU A 97 -4.91 -18.68 5.12
C LEU A 97 -5.85 -17.56 4.69
N THR A 98 -5.31 -16.42 4.27
CA THR A 98 -6.10 -15.29 3.73
C THR A 98 -6.86 -15.70 2.47
N GLN A 99 -6.24 -16.48 1.59
CA GLN A 99 -6.88 -17.01 0.37
C GLN A 99 -8.06 -17.93 0.69
N HIS A 100 -7.96 -18.71 1.77
CA HIS A 100 -8.99 -19.64 2.19
C HIS A 100 -10.31 -18.96 2.62
N PHE A 101 -10.25 -17.77 3.22
CA PHE A 101 -11.44 -17.09 3.73
C PHE A 101 -12.02 -16.11 2.69
N ASP A 102 -13.18 -16.42 2.14
CA ASP A 102 -13.85 -15.57 1.11
C ASP A 102 -14.26 -14.18 1.62
N VAL A 103 -14.45 -14.01 2.93
CA VAL A 103 -14.73 -12.71 3.55
C VAL A 103 -13.58 -11.72 3.42
N LEU A 104 -12.37 -12.19 3.19
CA LEU A 104 -11.19 -11.36 2.99
C LEU A 104 -11.00 -11.09 1.50
N GLN A 105 -11.05 -9.84 1.07
CA GLN A 105 -10.93 -9.43 -0.34
C GLN A 105 -9.52 -9.06 -0.76
N MET A 106 -8.67 -8.67 0.20
CA MET A 106 -7.37 -8.08 -0.05
C MET A 106 -6.27 -8.82 0.72
N VAL A 107 -5.06 -8.87 0.13
CA VAL A 107 -3.88 -9.52 0.75
C VAL A 107 -2.87 -8.43 1.13
N PRO A 108 -2.83 -8.01 2.40
CA PRO A 108 -1.84 -7.04 2.87
C PRO A 108 -0.48 -7.72 3.15
N PRO A 109 0.58 -6.94 3.45
CA PRO A 109 1.85 -7.49 3.94
C PRO A 109 1.70 -8.01 5.37
N LEU A 110 1.19 -9.21 5.51
CA LEU A 110 0.73 -9.83 6.75
C LEU A 110 1.78 -9.84 7.85
N ILE A 111 3.03 -10.14 7.48
CA ILE A 111 4.16 -10.19 8.40
C ILE A 111 5.44 -9.77 7.68
N GLU A 112 6.39 -9.19 8.40
CA GLU A 112 7.73 -8.90 7.85
C GLU A 112 8.57 -10.18 7.80
N PRO A 113 8.98 -10.67 6.61
CA PRO A 113 9.87 -11.82 6.48
C PRO A 113 11.30 -11.41 6.82
N GLN A 114 11.70 -11.57 8.10
CA GLN A 114 12.99 -11.07 8.60
C GLN A 114 14.18 -11.93 8.15
N ASP A 115 13.94 -13.13 7.69
CA ASP A 115 14.91 -14.03 7.05
C ASP A 115 15.18 -13.69 5.58
N VAL A 116 14.41 -12.77 4.99
CA VAL A 116 14.62 -12.28 3.63
C VAL A 116 15.38 -10.93 3.68
N PRO A 117 16.49 -10.75 2.93
CA PRO A 117 17.21 -9.49 2.84
C PRO A 117 16.28 -8.31 2.50
N MET A 118 16.46 -7.18 3.17
CA MET A 118 15.54 -6.03 3.07
C MET A 118 15.34 -5.53 1.63
N ASN A 119 16.42 -5.51 0.84
CA ASN A 119 16.40 -5.09 -0.56
C ASN A 119 15.70 -6.11 -1.50
N LEU A 120 15.41 -7.32 -1.04
CA LEU A 120 14.73 -8.36 -1.82
C LEU A 120 13.30 -8.64 -1.30
N ARG A 121 12.89 -8.03 -0.19
CA ARG A 121 11.59 -8.33 0.43
C ARG A 121 10.41 -8.01 -0.46
N HIS A 122 10.47 -6.93 -1.22
CA HIS A 122 9.37 -6.57 -2.14
C HIS A 122 9.19 -7.60 -3.24
N TYR A 123 10.27 -8.15 -3.80
CA TYR A 123 10.21 -9.23 -4.77
C TYR A 123 9.59 -10.50 -4.15
N PHE A 124 10.10 -10.91 -2.99
CA PHE A 124 9.61 -12.09 -2.29
C PHE A 124 8.13 -11.97 -1.92
N THR A 125 7.73 -10.82 -1.38
CA THR A 125 6.34 -10.61 -0.95
C THR A 125 5.39 -10.50 -2.15
N MET A 126 5.80 -9.85 -3.23
CA MET A 126 5.00 -9.77 -4.45
C MET A 126 4.86 -11.16 -5.11
N GLU A 127 5.96 -11.89 -5.32
CA GLU A 127 5.92 -13.26 -5.85
C GLU A 127 4.98 -14.15 -5.04
N SER A 128 5.09 -14.10 -3.72
CA SER A 128 4.26 -14.91 -2.84
C SER A 128 2.77 -14.54 -2.94
N GLN A 129 2.43 -13.26 -3.03
CA GLN A 129 1.04 -12.81 -3.22
C GLN A 129 0.48 -13.26 -4.56
N LEU A 130 1.23 -13.08 -5.64
CA LEU A 130 0.78 -13.41 -7.00
C LEU A 130 0.61 -14.91 -7.23
N THR A 131 1.47 -15.74 -6.61
CA THR A 131 1.45 -17.19 -6.82
C THR A 131 0.53 -17.94 -5.88
N LEU A 132 0.21 -17.38 -4.70
CA LEU A 132 -0.57 -18.07 -3.66
C LEU A 132 -1.98 -17.50 -3.45
N SER A 133 -2.33 -16.39 -4.12
CA SER A 133 -3.65 -15.77 -3.99
C SER A 133 -4.16 -15.22 -5.32
N ASP A 134 -5.49 -15.26 -5.51
CA ASP A 134 -6.19 -14.59 -6.61
C ASP A 134 -6.85 -13.27 -6.20
N LYS A 135 -6.62 -12.83 -4.96
CA LYS A 135 -7.15 -11.59 -4.39
C LYS A 135 -6.32 -10.37 -4.77
N LEU A 136 -6.82 -9.18 -4.42
CA LEU A 136 -6.13 -7.92 -4.71
C LEU A 136 -4.81 -7.84 -3.95
N PRO A 137 -3.65 -7.72 -4.64
CA PRO A 137 -2.34 -7.69 -4.00
C PRO A 137 -1.98 -6.30 -3.48
N PHE A 138 -1.12 -6.28 -2.47
CA PHE A 138 -0.55 -5.08 -1.88
C PHE A 138 0.84 -4.77 -2.46
N VAL A 139 1.09 -3.51 -2.80
CA VAL A 139 2.41 -3.01 -3.17
C VAL A 139 2.99 -2.17 -2.02
N PHE A 140 4.19 -2.46 -1.59
CA PHE A 140 4.86 -1.68 -0.55
C PHE A 140 5.27 -0.30 -1.06
N SER A 141 4.81 0.75 -0.39
CA SER A 141 5.20 2.14 -0.62
C SER A 141 6.48 2.49 0.17
N ARG A 142 7.60 1.88 -0.18
CA ARG A 142 8.91 2.10 0.49
C ARG A 142 9.95 2.69 -0.46
N GLY A 143 9.55 3.67 -1.23
CA GLY A 143 10.39 4.36 -2.21
C GLY A 143 10.09 3.94 -3.65
N THR A 144 10.29 4.88 -4.56
CA THR A 144 9.94 4.75 -5.98
C THR A 144 10.50 3.50 -6.65
N PRO A 145 11.80 3.11 -6.48
CA PRO A 145 12.32 1.93 -7.17
C PRO A 145 11.56 0.65 -6.83
N GLN A 146 11.30 0.38 -5.55
CA GLN A 146 10.60 -0.83 -5.12
C GLN A 146 9.14 -0.88 -5.60
N VAL A 147 8.49 0.28 -5.69
CA VAL A 147 7.13 0.38 -6.23
C VAL A 147 7.13 0.04 -7.72
N LEU A 148 8.04 0.62 -8.50
CA LEU A 148 8.15 0.37 -9.94
C LEU A 148 8.47 -1.10 -10.24
N GLU A 149 9.43 -1.69 -9.54
CA GLU A 149 9.78 -3.11 -9.65
C GLU A 149 8.58 -4.02 -9.31
N SER A 150 7.80 -3.65 -8.29
CA SER A 150 6.57 -4.39 -7.95
C SER A 150 5.49 -4.26 -9.03
N PHE A 151 5.37 -3.09 -9.67
CA PHE A 151 4.45 -2.88 -10.79
C PHE A 151 4.87 -3.71 -12.01
N GLU A 152 6.16 -3.76 -12.34
CA GLU A 152 6.68 -4.60 -13.41
C GLU A 152 6.36 -6.08 -13.17
N MET A 153 6.64 -6.60 -11.97
CA MET A 153 6.30 -7.98 -11.62
C MET A 153 4.81 -8.27 -11.78
N LEU A 154 3.94 -7.38 -11.29
CA LEU A 154 2.49 -7.55 -11.35
C LEU A 154 1.98 -7.49 -12.79
N ARG A 155 2.46 -6.52 -13.58
CA ARG A 155 2.12 -6.36 -15.00
C ARG A 155 2.50 -7.59 -15.79
N ASP A 156 3.76 -8.03 -15.65
CA ASP A 156 4.32 -9.17 -16.40
C ASP A 156 3.64 -10.49 -16.00
N PHE A 157 3.40 -10.69 -14.70
CA PHE A 157 2.66 -11.87 -14.22
C PHE A 157 1.24 -11.95 -14.77
N ARG A 158 0.58 -10.80 -14.96
CA ARG A 158 -0.77 -10.72 -15.55
C ARG A 158 -0.79 -10.69 -17.08
N GLY A 159 0.38 -10.60 -17.73
CA GLY A 159 0.51 -10.48 -19.19
C GLY A 159 -0.11 -9.21 -19.76
N LEU A 160 -0.08 -8.11 -19.00
CA LEU A 160 -0.64 -6.82 -19.40
C LEU A 160 0.39 -5.98 -20.15
N THR A 161 -0.09 -5.16 -21.10
CA THR A 161 0.69 -4.07 -21.67
C THR A 161 0.76 -2.89 -20.68
N ASP A 162 1.70 -1.96 -20.88
CA ASP A 162 1.80 -0.74 -20.05
C ASP A 162 0.50 0.07 -20.07
N ASP A 163 -0.12 0.23 -21.24
CA ASP A 163 -1.38 0.95 -21.38
C ASP A 163 -2.53 0.27 -20.61
N ALA A 164 -2.63 -1.07 -20.70
CA ALA A 164 -3.66 -1.82 -19.99
C ALA A 164 -3.42 -1.79 -18.48
N PHE A 165 -2.17 -1.82 -18.02
CA PHE A 165 -1.82 -1.72 -16.61
C PHE A 165 -2.14 -0.32 -16.05
N ALA A 166 -1.86 0.73 -16.82
CA ALA A 166 -2.13 2.11 -16.43
C ALA A 166 -3.63 2.47 -16.44
N ALA A 167 -4.43 1.79 -17.26
CA ALA A 167 -5.86 2.07 -17.42
C ALA A 167 -6.72 1.67 -16.22
N GLU A 168 -6.28 0.71 -15.41
CA GLU A 168 -7.05 0.13 -14.30
C GLU A 168 -6.19 -0.07 -13.05
N SER A 169 -6.80 0.09 -11.87
CA SER A 169 -6.12 -0.18 -10.59
C SER A 169 -5.90 -1.68 -10.41
N GLN A 170 -4.65 -2.13 -10.39
CA GLN A 170 -4.27 -3.55 -10.31
C GLN A 170 -3.80 -3.99 -8.92
N CYS A 171 -3.62 -3.06 -8.01
CA CYS A 171 -3.12 -3.27 -6.65
C CYS A 171 -3.56 -2.14 -5.74
N TYR A 172 -3.21 -2.24 -4.48
CA TYR A 172 -3.41 -1.15 -3.52
C TYR A 172 -2.19 -0.98 -2.61
N THR A 173 -2.12 0.14 -1.95
CA THR A 173 -1.15 0.40 -0.88
C THR A 173 -1.79 1.20 0.25
N ILE A 174 -1.12 1.26 1.38
CA ILE A 174 -1.54 2.08 2.52
C ILE A 174 -0.41 3.08 2.81
N ILE A 175 -0.72 4.35 2.67
CA ILE A 175 0.18 5.45 3.05
C ILE A 175 -0.32 6.03 4.36
N ASN A 176 0.47 5.88 5.41
CA ASN A 176 0.14 6.34 6.75
C ASN A 176 0.98 7.55 7.15
N THR A 177 0.40 8.39 7.98
CA THR A 177 1.18 9.37 8.73
C THR A 177 1.73 8.76 10.00
N ASN A 178 2.99 9.05 10.33
CA ASN A 178 3.56 8.75 11.64
C ASN A 178 3.05 9.74 12.69
N SER A 179 3.06 9.32 13.96
CA SER A 179 2.75 10.24 15.06
C SER A 179 3.90 11.25 15.26
N PRO A 180 3.64 12.52 15.49
CA PRO A 180 2.37 13.24 15.49
C PRO A 180 2.07 13.95 14.14
N ARG A 181 1.52 13.27 13.16
CA ARG A 181 1.19 13.77 11.80
C ARG A 181 2.42 14.10 10.96
N GLN A 182 3.32 13.15 10.84
CA GLN A 182 4.49 13.24 10.00
C GLN A 182 4.36 12.27 8.83
N ILE A 183 4.71 12.70 7.62
CA ILE A 183 4.96 11.85 6.46
C ILE A 183 6.47 11.79 6.26
N ASP A 184 7.04 10.59 6.34
CA ASP A 184 8.45 10.36 6.09
C ASP A 184 8.79 10.33 4.60
N ILE A 185 10.08 10.28 4.29
CA ILE A 185 10.55 10.34 2.91
C ILE A 185 10.03 9.18 2.05
N PRO A 186 10.12 7.89 2.49
CA PRO A 186 9.64 6.78 1.66
C PRO A 186 8.13 6.79 1.40
N MET A 187 7.34 7.34 2.33
CA MET A 187 5.88 7.46 2.17
C MET A 187 5.48 8.66 1.32
N ALA A 188 6.37 9.64 1.14
CA ALA A 188 6.12 10.83 0.35
C ALA A 188 6.64 10.71 -1.10
N GLN A 189 7.46 9.70 -1.40
CA GLN A 189 7.96 9.39 -2.75
C GLN A 189 6.90 8.70 -3.58
#